data_070a242ddc4a9316def2fbc2769d796d
#
_entry.id   070a242ddc4a9316def2fbc2769d796d
#
_cell.length_a   1.000
_cell.length_b   1.000
_cell.length_c   1.000
_cell.angle_alpha   90.00
_cell.angle_beta   90.00
_cell.angle_gamma   90.00
#
_symmetry.space_group_name_H-M   'P 1'
#
loop_
_entity.id
_entity.type
_entity.pdbx_description
1 polymer ?
#
loop_
_entity_poly.entity_id
_entity_poly.type
_entity_poly.pdbx_seq_one_letter_code
_entity_poly.pdbx_strand_id
1 'polypeptide(L)'
;MKEIEVYTTQDGKCPFLEWRNSLSTEYKVRVNKRLQRMREGLYGDWKHLQNSKLSELRLDFGKGYRIYFKELDNVIILIVAGGDKSDQKRTIKQADKYLTDYLNRSKDNDN
;
A
#
# COMPACT_ATOMS: atom_id res chain seq x y z
N MET A 1 -12.67 10.40 -9.46
CA MET A 1 -11.54 10.30 -8.52
C MET A 1 -11.64 9.00 -7.76
N LYS A 2 -10.51 8.30 -7.61
CA LYS A 2 -10.48 7.02 -6.89
C LYS A 2 -10.45 7.26 -5.39
N GLU A 3 -10.97 6.31 -4.62
CA GLU A 3 -10.88 6.33 -3.16
C GLU A 3 -9.68 5.52 -2.71
N ILE A 4 -9.01 5.99 -1.65
CA ILE A 4 -7.94 5.24 -1.02
C ILE A 4 -8.47 4.67 0.28
N GLU A 5 -8.31 3.36 0.43
CA GLU A 5 -8.58 2.63 1.66
C GLU A 5 -7.25 2.09 2.18
N VAL A 6 -7.03 2.16 3.47
CA VAL A 6 -5.79 1.68 4.08
C VAL A 6 -6.09 0.45 4.91
N TYR A 7 -5.35 -0.63 4.66
CA TYR A 7 -5.55 -1.88 5.37
C TYR A 7 -5.30 -1.71 6.87
N THR A 8 -6.20 -2.26 7.67
CA THR A 8 -6.10 -2.29 9.13
C THR A 8 -6.27 -3.73 9.59
N THR A 9 -5.41 -4.20 10.49
CA THR A 9 -5.50 -5.54 11.07
C THR A 9 -6.72 -5.67 11.96
N GLN A 10 -7.05 -6.91 12.35
CA GLN A 10 -8.19 -7.16 13.24
C GLN A 10 -8.04 -6.47 14.59
N ASP A 11 -6.82 -6.31 15.08
CA ASP A 11 -6.55 -5.64 16.35
C ASP A 11 -6.30 -4.13 16.20
N GLY A 12 -6.62 -3.56 15.06
CA GLY A 12 -6.63 -2.12 14.85
C GLY A 12 -5.31 -1.49 14.43
N LYS A 13 -4.29 -2.27 14.13
CA LYS A 13 -3.02 -1.75 13.64
C LYS A 13 -3.10 -1.45 12.16
N CYS A 14 -2.41 -0.39 11.74
CA CYS A 14 -2.35 -0.01 10.34
C CYS A 14 -0.89 0.01 9.87
N PRO A 15 -0.40 -1.08 9.25
CA PRO A 15 1.01 -1.20 8.88
C PRO A 15 1.51 -0.07 8.00
N PHE A 16 0.72 0.36 7.02
CA PHE A 16 1.14 1.46 6.15
C PHE A 16 1.33 2.76 6.93
N LEU A 17 0.37 3.10 7.81
CA LEU A 17 0.47 4.34 8.59
C LEU A 17 1.63 4.29 9.57
N GLU A 18 1.90 3.14 10.18
CA GLU A 18 3.05 2.97 11.05
C GLU A 18 4.34 3.25 10.29
N TRP A 19 4.48 2.70 9.09
CA TRP A 19 5.65 2.96 8.25
C TRP A 19 5.74 4.44 7.88
N ARG A 20 4.65 5.02 7.35
CA ARG A 20 4.67 6.44 6.95
C ARG A 20 5.04 7.35 8.12
N ASN A 21 4.50 7.08 9.31
CA ASN A 21 4.74 7.91 10.48
C ASN A 21 6.18 7.79 11.02
N SER A 22 6.90 6.74 10.61
CA SER A 22 8.31 6.59 10.96
C SER A 22 9.24 7.45 10.10
N LEU A 23 8.75 8.00 9.00
CA LEU A 23 9.54 8.80 8.08
C LEU A 23 9.70 10.23 8.58
N SER A 24 10.68 10.95 8.03
CA SER A 24 10.82 12.38 8.31
C SER A 24 9.58 13.13 7.83
N THR A 25 9.37 14.33 8.38
CA THR A 25 8.24 15.18 7.98
C THR A 25 8.25 15.45 6.47
N GLU A 26 9.43 15.73 5.91
CA GLU A 26 9.59 15.95 4.47
C GLU A 26 9.09 14.77 3.67
N TYR A 27 9.49 13.55 4.04
CA TYR A 27 9.10 12.35 3.31
C TYR A 27 7.63 12.01 3.52
N LYS A 28 7.08 12.24 4.70
CA LYS A 28 5.63 12.07 4.92
C LYS A 28 4.82 12.91 3.94
N VAL A 29 5.20 14.17 3.77
CA VAL A 29 4.51 15.08 2.85
C VAL A 29 4.61 14.55 1.42
N ARG A 30 5.79 14.07 1.02
CA ARG A 30 5.98 13.54 -0.33
C ARG A 30 5.19 12.27 -0.57
N VAL A 31 5.09 11.39 0.43
CA VAL A 31 4.24 10.20 0.36
C VAL A 31 2.78 10.61 0.17
N ASN A 32 2.31 11.56 0.97
CA ASN A 32 0.92 12.02 0.87
C ASN A 32 0.60 12.60 -0.51
N LYS A 33 1.53 13.32 -1.12
CA LYS A 33 1.35 13.84 -2.47
C LYS A 33 1.23 12.72 -3.50
N ARG A 34 2.01 11.66 -3.36
CA ARG A 34 1.92 10.52 -4.27
C ARG A 34 0.58 9.80 -4.12
N LEU A 35 0.06 9.66 -2.89
CA LEU A 35 -1.26 9.09 -2.68
C LEU A 35 -2.35 9.94 -3.33
N GLN A 36 -2.23 11.27 -3.24
CA GLN A 36 -3.18 12.16 -3.88
C GLN A 36 -3.18 11.98 -5.40
N ARG A 37 -1.99 11.83 -6.01
CA ARG A 37 -1.88 11.54 -7.44
C ARG A 37 -2.51 10.22 -7.82
N MET A 38 -2.35 9.19 -6.98
CA MET A 38 -2.99 7.90 -7.22
C MET A 38 -4.52 8.04 -7.26
N ARG A 39 -5.09 8.85 -6.38
CA ARG A 39 -6.53 9.12 -6.39
C ARG A 39 -6.98 9.72 -7.72
N GLU A 40 -6.12 10.50 -8.35
CA GLU A 40 -6.40 11.11 -9.65
C GLU A 40 -6.10 10.18 -10.82
N GLY A 41 -5.65 8.95 -10.54
CA GLY A 41 -5.29 7.98 -11.58
C GLY A 41 -3.88 8.13 -12.11
N LEU A 42 -3.06 8.97 -11.48
CA LEU A 42 -1.69 9.25 -11.91
C LEU A 42 -0.72 8.49 -11.01
N TYR A 43 -0.43 7.24 -11.36
CA TYR A 43 0.36 6.36 -10.49
C TYR A 43 1.86 6.60 -10.59
N GLY A 44 2.37 7.03 -11.75
CA GLY A 44 3.81 7.19 -11.95
C GLY A 44 4.49 5.84 -12.11
N ASP A 45 5.60 5.62 -11.41
CA ASP A 45 6.40 4.40 -11.52
C ASP A 45 5.80 3.28 -10.67
N TRP A 46 5.11 2.36 -11.32
CA TRP A 46 4.47 1.23 -10.64
C TRP A 46 4.50 -0.02 -11.50
N LYS A 47 4.31 -1.18 -10.88
CA LYS A 47 4.21 -2.44 -11.60
C LYS A 47 3.42 -3.46 -10.79
N HIS A 48 2.84 -4.44 -11.47
CA HIS A 48 2.34 -5.63 -10.82
C HIS A 48 3.51 -6.51 -10.40
N LEU A 49 3.42 -7.08 -9.20
CA LEU A 49 4.45 -8.00 -8.73
C LEU A 49 4.17 -9.41 -9.26
N GLN A 50 5.25 -10.11 -9.62
CA GLN A 50 5.14 -11.52 -10.00
C GLN A 50 4.87 -12.36 -8.76
N ASN A 51 4.03 -13.40 -8.92
CA ASN A 51 3.67 -14.33 -7.85
C ASN A 51 2.98 -13.66 -6.67
N SER A 52 2.31 -12.54 -6.90
CA SER A 52 1.58 -11.79 -5.89
C SER A 52 0.38 -11.12 -6.54
N LYS A 53 -0.67 -10.86 -5.76
CA LYS A 53 -1.82 -10.08 -6.21
C LYS A 53 -1.60 -8.58 -6.02
N LEU A 54 -0.46 -8.22 -5.45
CA LEU A 54 -0.14 -6.82 -5.15
C LEU A 54 0.55 -6.13 -6.31
N SER A 55 0.42 -4.81 -6.33
CA SER A 55 1.22 -3.92 -7.16
C SER A 55 2.16 -3.12 -6.27
N GLU A 56 3.25 -2.65 -6.85
CA GLU A 56 4.28 -1.90 -6.16
C GLU A 56 4.40 -0.52 -6.80
N LEU A 57 4.27 0.52 -5.97
CA LEU A 57 4.54 1.89 -6.37
C LEU A 57 5.94 2.25 -5.88
N ARG A 58 6.81 2.66 -6.80
CA ARG A 58 8.16 3.08 -6.45
C ARG A 58 8.20 4.59 -6.24
N LEU A 59 8.83 5.00 -5.15
CA LEU A 59 9.02 6.40 -4.84
C LEU A 59 10.45 6.79 -5.21
N ASP A 60 10.62 7.97 -5.81
CA ASP A 60 11.91 8.44 -6.31
C ASP A 60 12.69 9.24 -5.25
N PHE A 61 12.42 8.98 -3.98
CA PHE A 61 13.09 9.66 -2.87
C PHE A 61 13.35 8.67 -1.73
N GLY A 62 14.21 9.08 -0.81
CA GLY A 62 14.55 8.27 0.36
C GLY A 62 15.39 7.05 0.00
N LYS A 63 15.23 5.99 0.76
CA LYS A 63 16.02 4.74 0.64
C LYS A 63 15.37 3.74 -0.31
N GLY A 64 14.87 4.19 -1.43
CA GLY A 64 14.13 3.30 -2.33
C GLY A 64 12.79 2.90 -1.72
N TYR A 65 12.03 3.88 -1.27
CA TYR A 65 10.75 3.63 -0.63
C TYR A 65 9.74 3.08 -1.64
N ARG A 66 8.87 2.21 -1.14
CA ARG A 66 7.86 1.55 -1.97
C ARG A 66 6.55 1.46 -1.21
N ILE A 67 5.44 1.54 -1.94
CA ILE A 67 4.09 1.35 -1.40
C ILE A 67 3.47 0.16 -2.11
N TYR A 68 2.89 -0.77 -1.34
CA TYR A 68 2.24 -1.96 -1.89
C TYR A 68 0.74 -1.79 -1.81
N PHE A 69 0.07 -2.01 -2.94
CA PHE A 69 -1.34 -1.73 -3.06
C PHE A 69 -2.03 -2.74 -3.98
N LYS A 70 -3.36 -2.75 -3.92
CA LYS A 70 -4.20 -3.50 -4.86
C LYS A 70 -5.39 -2.64 -5.24
N GLU A 71 -5.70 -2.61 -6.52
CA GLU A 71 -6.96 -2.04 -6.98
C GLU A 71 -8.05 -3.09 -6.77
N LEU A 72 -9.08 -2.74 -5.97
CA LEU A 72 -10.19 -3.65 -5.70
C LEU A 72 -11.20 -3.63 -6.84
N ASP A 73 -11.39 -2.46 -7.42
CA ASP A 73 -12.18 -2.23 -8.62
C ASP A 73 -11.68 -0.92 -9.25
N ASN A 74 -12.43 -0.35 -10.18
CA ASN A 74 -11.98 0.89 -10.83
C ASN A 74 -12.06 2.12 -9.92
N VAL A 75 -12.57 1.98 -8.70
CA VAL A 75 -12.85 3.10 -7.80
C VAL A 75 -11.97 3.08 -6.56
N ILE A 76 -11.63 1.90 -6.03
CA ILE A 76 -10.96 1.76 -4.73
C ILE A 76 -9.53 1.24 -4.91
N ILE A 77 -8.58 1.95 -4.28
CA ILE A 77 -7.19 1.51 -4.16
C ILE A 77 -6.95 1.15 -2.70
N LEU A 78 -6.63 -0.12 -2.45
CA LEU A 78 -6.29 -0.59 -1.10
C LEU A 78 -4.78 -0.49 -0.90
N ILE A 79 -4.36 0.36 0.04
CA ILE A 79 -2.95 0.48 0.44
C ILE A 79 -2.70 -0.51 1.57
N VAL A 80 -1.73 -1.39 1.39
CA VAL A 80 -1.50 -2.50 2.32
C VAL A 80 -0.28 -2.28 3.20
N ALA A 81 0.83 -1.82 2.62
CA ALA A 81 2.07 -1.68 3.36
C ALA A 81 3.02 -0.72 2.65
N GLY A 82 4.05 -0.28 3.36
CA GLY A 82 5.15 0.48 2.80
C GLY A 82 6.47 -0.01 3.38
N GLY A 83 7.55 0.30 2.71
CA GLY A 83 8.88 -0.09 3.16
C GLY A 83 9.97 0.49 2.27
N ASP A 84 11.21 0.08 2.50
CA ASP A 84 12.33 0.51 1.68
C ASP A 84 12.93 -0.68 0.92
N LYS A 85 13.93 -0.38 0.09
CA LYS A 85 14.55 -1.39 -0.77
C LYS A 85 15.21 -2.52 0.02
N SER A 86 15.76 -2.22 1.20
CA SER A 86 16.48 -3.22 2.00
C SER A 86 15.55 -4.30 2.57
N ASP A 87 14.27 -3.97 2.79
CA ASP A 87 13.28 -4.86 3.38
C ASP A 87 12.30 -5.42 2.36
N GLN A 88 12.54 -5.21 1.07
CA GLN A 88 11.53 -5.42 0.04
C GLN A 88 10.90 -6.83 0.08
N LYS A 89 11.72 -7.87 0.12
CA LYS A 89 11.21 -9.25 0.11
C LYS A 89 10.35 -9.55 1.32
N ARG A 90 10.81 -9.14 2.51
CA ARG A 90 10.07 -9.36 3.74
C ARG A 90 8.76 -8.59 3.75
N THR A 91 8.80 -7.34 3.31
CA THR A 91 7.61 -6.50 3.27
C THR A 91 6.57 -7.05 2.29
N ILE A 92 6.98 -7.51 1.11
CA ILE A 92 6.06 -8.12 0.15
C ILE A 92 5.40 -9.36 0.74
N LYS A 93 6.18 -10.23 1.37
CA LYS A 93 5.64 -11.44 1.98
C LYS A 93 4.60 -11.11 3.05
N GLN A 94 4.89 -10.12 3.89
CA GLN A 94 3.96 -9.69 4.91
C GLN A 94 2.72 -9.02 4.30
N ALA A 95 2.90 -8.20 3.28
CA ALA A 95 1.80 -7.55 2.60
C ALA A 95 0.85 -8.54 1.91
N ASP A 96 1.39 -9.64 1.37
CA ASP A 96 0.55 -10.70 0.81
C ASP A 96 -0.34 -11.32 1.88
N LYS A 97 0.18 -11.53 3.08
CA LYS A 97 -0.63 -12.04 4.20
C LYS A 97 -1.72 -11.05 4.60
N TYR A 98 -1.40 -9.77 4.64
CA TYR A 98 -2.37 -8.73 4.95
C TYR A 98 -3.47 -8.68 3.90
N LEU A 99 -3.11 -8.77 2.61
CA LEU A 99 -4.11 -8.78 1.55
C LEU A 99 -5.03 -9.99 1.66
N THR A 100 -4.47 -11.16 1.93
CA THR A 100 -5.26 -12.37 2.14
C THR A 100 -6.23 -12.19 3.29
N ASP A 101 -5.79 -11.62 4.41
CA ASP A 101 -6.65 -11.33 5.55
C ASP A 101 -7.79 -10.40 5.15
N TYR A 102 -7.48 -9.31 4.44
CA TYR A 102 -8.47 -8.35 3.98
C TYR A 102 -9.53 -9.02 3.10
N LEU A 103 -9.09 -9.80 2.13
CA LEU A 103 -10.00 -10.45 1.18
C LEU A 103 -10.88 -11.48 1.89
N ASN A 104 -10.34 -12.22 2.85
CA ASN A 104 -11.11 -13.20 3.62
C ASN A 104 -12.15 -12.53 4.51
N ARG A 105 -11.81 -11.43 5.15
CA ARG A 105 -12.77 -10.70 5.98
C ARG A 105 -13.89 -10.08 5.16
N SER A 106 -13.57 -9.53 4.00
CA SER A 106 -14.57 -8.98 3.09
C SER A 106 -15.52 -10.05 2.59
N LYS A 107 -15.00 -11.25 2.32
CA LYS A 107 -15.81 -12.38 1.86
C LYS A 107 -16.75 -12.86 2.97
N ASP A 108 -16.27 -12.90 4.22
CA ASP A 108 -17.09 -13.30 5.36
C ASP A 108 -18.22 -12.30 5.62
N ASN A 109 -17.97 -11.02 5.37
CA ASN A 109 -18.96 -9.96 5.57
C ASN A 109 -20.05 -9.95 4.49
N ASP A 110 -19.84 -10.62 3.38
CA ASP A 110 -20.83 -10.70 2.28
C ASP A 110 -21.90 -11.75 2.53
N ASN A 111 -21.82 -12.46 3.63
CA ASN A 111 -22.84 -13.43 4.03
C ASN A 111 -23.89 -12.79 4.95
#